data_d84a3975e127189f1bbe45f6ecc1bf48
#
_entry.id   d84a3975e127189f1bbe45f6ecc1bf48
#
_cell.length_a   1.000
_cell.length_b   1.000
_cell.length_c   1.000
_cell.angle_alpha   90.00
_cell.angle_beta   90.00
_cell.angle_gamma   90.00
#
_symmetry.space_group_name_H-M   'P 1'
#
loop_
_entity.id
_entity.type
_entity.pdbx_description
1 polymer ?
#
loop_
_entity_poly.entity_id
_entity_poly.type
_entity_poly.pdbx_seq_one_letter_code
_entity_poly.pdbx_strand_id
1 'polypeptide(L)'
;SCRLTEDAVSELFYGLPIQGYCAVSMDGITALIQSIGTLTVTVPNDSLEGAYPEFAQGAQVTLDEENTELFVRYRDTGERQSALERMERQKEFLRAFGQTAKEKALEDAGFATELYAVLEPYMVTSIGNDQFVKLMESAAEGDVQEGWTVPGEGVEGKSYDEYHVDDDALYEKMIETFYKEAE
;
A
#
# COMPACT_ATOMS: atom_id res chain seq x y z
N SER A 1 -9.50 0.62 16.07
CA SER A 1 -10.56 0.80 15.06
C SER A 1 -10.04 1.72 13.96
N CYS A 2 -10.62 1.66 12.76
CA CYS A 2 -10.19 2.48 11.62
C CYS A 2 -10.13 3.98 11.93
N ARG A 3 -11.09 4.49 12.74
CA ARG A 3 -11.08 5.90 13.18
C ARG A 3 -9.86 6.26 14.04
N LEU A 4 -9.44 5.38 14.93
CA LEU A 4 -8.23 5.65 15.73
C LEU A 4 -6.97 5.67 14.86
N THR A 5 -6.95 4.88 13.78
CA THR A 5 -5.85 4.92 12.81
C THR A 5 -5.87 6.22 12.00
N GLU A 6 -7.07 6.65 11.58
CA GLU A 6 -7.29 7.92 10.90
C GLU A 6 -6.82 9.11 11.76
N ASP A 7 -7.22 9.16 13.03
CA ASP A 7 -6.80 10.18 14.00
C ASP A 7 -5.27 10.17 14.17
N ALA A 8 -4.66 9.00 14.36
CA ALA A 8 -3.22 8.86 14.54
C ALA A 8 -2.42 9.29 13.29
N VAL A 9 -2.90 8.95 12.09
CA VAL A 9 -2.27 9.40 10.83
C VAL A 9 -2.41 10.90 10.66
N SER A 10 -3.59 11.46 10.95
CA SER A 10 -3.80 12.92 10.92
C SER A 10 -2.85 13.63 11.89
N GLU A 11 -2.69 13.13 13.13
CA GLU A 11 -1.77 13.69 14.12
C GLU A 11 -0.32 13.62 13.66
N LEU A 12 0.12 12.46 13.14
CA LEU A 12 1.46 12.29 12.59
C LEU A 12 1.76 13.28 11.45
N PHE A 13 0.75 13.61 10.65
CA PHE A 13 0.85 14.52 9.51
C PHE A 13 0.37 15.94 9.86
N TYR A 14 0.67 16.41 11.08
CA TYR A 14 0.45 17.78 11.54
C TYR A 14 -0.99 18.28 11.40
N GLY A 15 -1.96 17.39 11.60
CA GLY A 15 -3.39 17.71 11.50
C GLY A 15 -3.93 17.73 10.07
N LEU A 16 -3.23 17.09 9.11
CA LEU A 16 -3.75 16.92 7.75
C LEU A 16 -5.11 16.21 7.79
N PRO A 17 -6.17 16.79 7.21
CA PRO A 17 -7.48 16.15 7.18
C PRO A 17 -7.44 14.85 6.37
N ILE A 18 -7.82 13.75 6.98
CA ILE A 18 -7.98 12.45 6.31
C ILE A 18 -9.44 12.34 5.85
N GLN A 19 -9.68 12.24 4.55
CA GLN A 19 -11.01 12.26 3.96
C GLN A 19 -11.72 10.92 3.98
N GLY A 20 -10.98 9.84 4.28
CA GLY A 20 -11.57 8.51 4.33
C GLY A 20 -10.55 7.41 4.62
N TYR A 21 -11.08 6.25 4.93
CA TYR A 21 -10.28 5.04 5.14
C TYR A 21 -10.89 3.86 4.42
N CYS A 22 -10.04 2.89 4.11
CA CYS A 22 -10.43 1.57 3.63
C CYS A 22 -9.50 0.53 4.28
N ALA A 23 -10.09 -0.40 5.02
CA ALA A 23 -9.38 -1.54 5.59
C ALA A 23 -9.89 -2.82 4.92
N VAL A 24 -9.02 -3.53 4.25
CA VAL A 24 -9.34 -4.78 3.52
C VAL A 24 -8.83 -5.96 4.33
N SER A 25 -9.65 -7.01 4.46
CA SER A 25 -9.24 -8.27 5.06
C SER A 25 -8.26 -9.03 4.16
N MET A 26 -7.57 -10.03 4.70
CA MET A 26 -6.65 -10.85 3.90
C MET A 26 -7.36 -11.60 2.78
N ASP A 27 -8.57 -12.13 3.03
CA ASP A 27 -9.39 -12.78 1.99
C ASP A 27 -9.74 -11.79 0.86
N GLY A 28 -9.81 -10.49 1.16
CA GLY A 28 -10.02 -9.44 0.18
C GLY A 28 -8.83 -9.26 -0.76
N ILE A 29 -7.59 -9.57 -0.36
CA ILE A 29 -6.43 -9.55 -1.24
C ILE A 29 -6.55 -10.65 -2.30
N THR A 30 -7.00 -11.83 -1.92
CA THR A 30 -7.29 -12.92 -2.88
C THR A 30 -8.39 -12.52 -3.85
N ALA A 31 -9.51 -11.97 -3.36
CA ALA A 31 -10.60 -11.47 -4.21
C ALA A 31 -10.13 -10.35 -5.16
N LEU A 32 -9.24 -9.49 -4.70
CA LEU A 32 -8.63 -8.44 -5.51
C LEU A 32 -7.82 -9.04 -6.67
N ILE A 33 -6.94 -10.02 -6.41
CA ILE A 33 -6.16 -10.70 -7.44
C ILE A 33 -7.06 -11.43 -8.44
N GLN A 34 -8.12 -12.08 -7.97
CA GLN A 34 -9.11 -12.71 -8.85
C GLN A 34 -9.78 -11.71 -9.82
N SER A 35 -10.01 -10.48 -9.38
CA SER A 35 -10.64 -9.43 -10.19
C SER A 35 -9.69 -8.81 -11.22
N ILE A 36 -8.44 -8.59 -10.84
CA ILE A 36 -7.46 -7.90 -11.69
C ILE A 36 -6.60 -8.86 -12.49
N GLY A 37 -6.59 -10.15 -12.13
CA GLY A 37 -5.67 -11.14 -12.67
C GLY A 37 -4.32 -11.08 -11.94
N THR A 38 -3.28 -11.59 -12.58
CA THR A 38 -1.93 -11.63 -12.01
C THR A 38 -1.26 -10.26 -12.02
N LEU A 39 -0.37 -10.04 -11.05
CA LEU A 39 0.49 -8.86 -10.98
C LEU A 39 1.96 -9.24 -11.18
N THR A 40 2.70 -8.47 -11.97
CA THR A 40 4.15 -8.61 -12.03
C THR A 40 4.79 -7.59 -11.10
N VAL A 41 5.61 -8.09 -10.17
CA VAL A 41 6.38 -7.27 -9.21
C VAL A 41 7.86 -7.51 -9.37
N THR A 42 8.66 -6.52 -8.99
CA THR A 42 10.11 -6.69 -8.81
C THR A 42 10.37 -6.83 -7.31
N VAL A 43 10.96 -7.95 -6.89
CA VAL A 43 11.21 -8.23 -5.46
C VAL A 43 12.19 -7.19 -4.90
N PRO A 44 11.78 -6.36 -3.90
CA PRO A 44 12.58 -5.20 -3.49
C PRO A 44 13.76 -5.55 -2.57
N ASN A 45 13.69 -6.65 -1.83
CA ASN A 45 14.69 -7.08 -0.87
C ASN A 45 14.81 -8.61 -0.79
N ASP A 46 15.81 -9.10 -0.08
CA ASP A 46 16.16 -10.52 0.02
C ASP A 46 15.44 -11.28 1.16
N SER A 47 14.53 -10.63 1.87
CA SER A 47 13.89 -11.17 3.07
C SER A 47 13.06 -12.44 2.84
N LEU A 48 12.68 -12.74 1.61
CA LEU A 48 12.00 -13.98 1.22
C LEU A 48 12.95 -15.04 0.67
N GLU A 49 14.11 -14.66 0.14
CA GLU A 49 15.00 -15.51 -0.67
C GLU A 49 15.44 -16.79 0.08
N GLY A 50 15.74 -16.67 1.37
CA GLY A 50 16.20 -17.79 2.17
C GLY A 50 15.16 -18.92 2.35
N ALA A 51 13.87 -18.57 2.38
CA ALA A 51 12.76 -19.51 2.53
C ALA A 51 12.10 -19.85 1.19
N TYR A 52 12.14 -18.92 0.24
CA TYR A 52 11.46 -18.95 -1.05
C TYR A 52 12.39 -18.40 -2.14
N PRO A 53 13.31 -19.22 -2.70
CA PRO A 53 14.34 -18.77 -3.63
C PRO A 53 13.82 -18.09 -4.91
N GLU A 54 12.58 -18.39 -5.31
CA GLU A 54 11.92 -17.71 -6.43
C GLU A 54 11.69 -16.22 -6.19
N PHE A 55 11.67 -15.79 -4.93
CA PHE A 55 11.58 -14.39 -4.52
C PHE A 55 12.94 -13.76 -4.20
N ALA A 56 13.97 -14.11 -4.97
CA ALA A 56 15.28 -13.48 -4.84
C ALA A 56 15.20 -11.97 -5.13
N GLN A 57 15.99 -11.17 -4.41
CA GLN A 57 16.02 -9.73 -4.63
C GLN A 57 16.29 -9.37 -6.09
N GLY A 58 15.50 -8.47 -6.66
CA GLY A 58 15.58 -8.04 -8.05
C GLY A 58 14.91 -8.98 -9.05
N ALA A 59 14.41 -10.15 -8.63
CA ALA A 59 13.65 -11.04 -9.51
C ALA A 59 12.32 -10.40 -9.89
N GLN A 60 11.89 -10.64 -11.14
CA GLN A 60 10.52 -10.35 -11.55
C GLN A 60 9.66 -11.58 -11.30
N VAL A 61 8.64 -11.43 -10.47
CA VAL A 61 7.74 -12.51 -10.07
C VAL A 61 6.31 -12.15 -10.43
N THR A 62 5.58 -13.13 -10.94
CA THR A 62 4.14 -13.00 -11.13
C THR A 62 3.42 -13.43 -9.86
N LEU A 63 2.67 -12.50 -9.28
CA LEU A 63 1.80 -12.74 -8.14
C LEU A 63 0.43 -13.20 -8.62
N ASP A 64 -0.06 -14.27 -8.02
CA ASP A 64 -1.37 -14.88 -8.23
C ASP A 64 -2.08 -15.15 -6.88
N GLU A 65 -3.17 -15.90 -6.90
CA GLU A 65 -3.94 -16.23 -5.70
C GLU A 65 -3.15 -17.08 -4.68
N GLU A 66 -2.16 -17.84 -5.12
CA GLU A 66 -1.42 -18.80 -4.28
C GLU A 66 -0.27 -18.11 -3.53
N ASN A 67 0.38 -17.12 -4.15
CA ASN A 67 1.63 -16.54 -3.65
C ASN A 67 1.52 -15.09 -3.18
N THR A 68 0.44 -14.36 -3.52
CA THR A 68 0.29 -12.94 -3.16
C THR A 68 0.25 -12.74 -1.65
N GLU A 69 -0.49 -13.58 -0.91
CA GLU A 69 -0.56 -13.45 0.55
C GLU A 69 0.84 -13.65 1.19
N LEU A 70 1.59 -14.62 0.71
CA LEU A 70 2.97 -14.83 1.12
C LEU A 70 3.80 -13.57 0.91
N PHE A 71 3.78 -13.01 -0.30
CA PHE A 71 4.57 -11.83 -0.67
C PHE A 71 4.27 -10.62 0.22
N VAL A 72 3.00 -10.34 0.52
CA VAL A 72 2.61 -9.14 1.30
C VAL A 72 2.66 -9.34 2.81
N ARG A 73 2.66 -10.58 3.32
CA ARG A 73 2.58 -10.86 4.76
C ARG A 73 3.82 -11.43 5.39
N TYR A 74 4.60 -12.21 4.65
CA TYR A 74 5.74 -12.91 5.23
C TYR A 74 6.62 -11.95 6.04
N ARG A 75 7.02 -12.43 7.19
CA ARG A 75 7.95 -11.74 8.07
C ARG A 75 8.73 -12.77 8.86
N ASP A 76 10.04 -12.73 8.78
CA ASP A 76 10.87 -13.46 9.73
C ASP A 76 10.90 -12.66 11.04
N THR A 77 10.20 -13.18 12.06
CA THR A 77 10.14 -12.54 13.38
C THR A 77 11.41 -12.69 14.20
N GLY A 78 12.35 -13.51 13.74
CA GLY A 78 13.69 -13.66 14.31
C GLY A 78 14.67 -12.60 13.81
N GLU A 79 14.36 -11.98 12.67
CA GLU A 79 15.17 -10.92 12.06
C GLU A 79 14.70 -9.53 12.48
N ARG A 80 15.68 -8.66 12.75
CA ARG A 80 15.43 -7.26 13.10
C ARG A 80 15.00 -6.49 11.86
N GLN A 81 14.19 -5.47 12.08
CA GLN A 81 13.69 -4.59 11.02
C GLN A 81 12.88 -5.31 9.91
N SER A 82 12.55 -6.59 10.10
CA SER A 82 11.76 -7.38 9.13
C SER A 82 10.38 -6.78 8.83
N ALA A 83 9.91 -5.86 9.68
CA ALA A 83 8.70 -5.07 9.41
C ALA A 83 8.91 -4.05 8.27
N LEU A 84 10.10 -3.44 8.16
CA LEU A 84 10.44 -2.50 7.09
C LEU A 84 10.57 -3.23 5.75
N GLU A 85 11.22 -4.39 5.73
CA GLU A 85 11.32 -5.22 4.53
C GLU A 85 9.95 -5.65 4.00
N ARG A 86 9.04 -6.05 4.90
CA ARG A 86 7.65 -6.33 4.53
C ARG A 86 6.96 -5.08 3.97
N MET A 87 7.17 -3.91 4.55
CA MET A 87 6.60 -2.65 4.06
C MET A 87 7.07 -2.34 2.64
N GLU A 88 8.33 -2.58 2.30
CA GLU A 88 8.83 -2.42 0.93
C GLU A 88 8.11 -3.33 -0.07
N ARG A 89 7.89 -4.61 0.30
CA ARG A 89 7.10 -5.53 -0.54
C ARG A 89 5.65 -5.07 -0.69
N GLN A 90 5.03 -4.57 0.38
CA GLN A 90 3.67 -4.01 0.32
C GLN A 90 3.60 -2.76 -0.58
N LYS A 91 4.62 -1.89 -0.55
CA LYS A 91 4.72 -0.74 -1.46
C LYS A 91 4.81 -1.19 -2.92
N GLU A 92 5.66 -2.17 -3.20
CA GLU A 92 5.79 -2.70 -4.56
C GLU A 92 4.50 -3.37 -5.06
N PHE A 93 3.82 -4.13 -4.18
CA PHE A 93 2.49 -4.68 -4.47
C PHE A 93 1.49 -3.57 -4.82
N LEU A 94 1.39 -2.53 -4.00
CA LEU A 94 0.47 -1.41 -4.25
C LEU A 94 0.82 -0.65 -5.53
N ARG A 95 2.10 -0.49 -5.85
CA ARG A 95 2.55 0.12 -7.09
C ARG A 95 2.10 -0.70 -8.31
N ALA A 96 2.36 -2.01 -8.30
CA ALA A 96 1.96 -2.91 -9.38
C ALA A 96 0.43 -2.98 -9.52
N PHE A 97 -0.28 -3.05 -8.40
CA PHE A 97 -1.74 -3.01 -8.37
C PHE A 97 -2.27 -1.71 -8.98
N GLY A 98 -1.76 -0.55 -8.54
CA GLY A 98 -2.18 0.76 -9.04
C GLY A 98 -1.99 0.89 -10.55
N GLN A 99 -0.86 0.39 -11.08
CA GLN A 99 -0.59 0.39 -12.50
C GLN A 99 -1.61 -0.48 -13.28
N THR A 100 -1.83 -1.71 -12.83
CA THR A 100 -2.78 -2.63 -13.48
C THR A 100 -4.22 -2.14 -13.37
N ALA A 101 -4.61 -1.60 -12.22
CA ALA A 101 -5.95 -1.04 -12.01
C ALA A 101 -6.20 0.19 -12.90
N LYS A 102 -5.18 1.04 -13.10
CA LYS A 102 -5.24 2.16 -14.04
C LYS A 102 -5.48 1.68 -15.47
N GLU A 103 -4.71 0.69 -15.93
CA GLU A 103 -4.84 0.13 -17.28
C GLU A 103 -6.25 -0.42 -17.49
N LYS A 104 -6.76 -1.21 -16.55
CA LYS A 104 -8.12 -1.77 -16.61
C LYS A 104 -9.22 -0.70 -16.57
N ALA A 105 -9.07 0.33 -15.76
CA ALA A 105 -10.04 1.43 -15.69
C ALA A 105 -10.09 2.25 -16.99
N LEU A 106 -8.97 2.35 -17.72
CA LEU A 106 -8.93 2.98 -19.04
C LEU A 106 -9.57 2.11 -20.14
N GLU A 107 -9.51 0.78 -19.99
CA GLU A 107 -10.10 -0.17 -20.93
C GLU A 107 -11.61 -0.37 -20.68
N ASP A 108 -12.04 -0.34 -19.42
CA ASP A 108 -13.43 -0.59 -19.02
C ASP A 108 -13.90 0.41 -17.96
N ALA A 109 -14.82 1.29 -18.36
CA ALA A 109 -15.43 2.28 -17.48
C ALA A 109 -16.24 1.66 -16.30
N GLY A 110 -16.66 0.38 -16.40
CA GLY A 110 -17.35 -0.35 -15.34
C GLY A 110 -16.42 -0.93 -14.28
N PHE A 111 -15.12 -1.07 -14.59
CA PHE A 111 -14.15 -1.78 -13.77
C PHE A 111 -14.12 -1.30 -12.30
N ALA A 112 -14.11 0.02 -12.07
CA ALA A 112 -14.06 0.55 -10.71
C ALA A 112 -15.28 0.17 -9.87
N THR A 113 -16.47 0.16 -10.47
CA THR A 113 -17.72 -0.27 -9.81
C THR A 113 -17.72 -1.76 -9.51
N GLU A 114 -17.25 -2.57 -10.45
CA GLU A 114 -17.13 -4.03 -10.28
C GLU A 114 -16.11 -4.37 -9.20
N LEU A 115 -14.96 -3.72 -9.21
CA LEU A 115 -13.91 -3.89 -8.19
C LEU A 115 -14.44 -3.54 -6.79
N TYR A 116 -15.18 -2.42 -6.65
CA TYR A 116 -15.81 -2.05 -5.38
C TYR A 116 -16.75 -3.15 -4.89
N ALA A 117 -17.65 -3.64 -5.76
CA ALA A 117 -18.62 -4.66 -5.41
C ALA A 117 -17.95 -6.00 -4.98
N VAL A 118 -16.84 -6.37 -5.62
CA VAL A 118 -16.04 -7.55 -5.24
C VAL A 118 -15.39 -7.38 -3.87
N LEU A 119 -14.87 -6.19 -3.58
CA LEU A 119 -14.17 -5.90 -2.32
C LEU A 119 -15.10 -5.60 -1.15
N GLU A 120 -16.33 -5.13 -1.39
CA GLU A 120 -17.27 -4.71 -0.36
C GLU A 120 -17.44 -5.74 0.79
N PRO A 121 -17.58 -7.06 0.55
CA PRO A 121 -17.70 -8.05 1.62
C PRO A 121 -16.44 -8.20 2.48
N TYR A 122 -15.30 -7.74 2.01
CA TYR A 122 -13.99 -7.93 2.60
C TYR A 122 -13.41 -6.64 3.19
N MET A 123 -14.13 -5.51 3.12
CA MET A 123 -13.60 -4.23 3.56
C MET A 123 -14.48 -3.53 4.58
N VAL A 124 -13.83 -2.73 5.42
CA VAL A 124 -14.46 -1.72 6.26
C VAL A 124 -13.98 -0.36 5.77
N THR A 125 -14.89 0.45 5.28
CA THR A 125 -14.56 1.72 4.65
C THR A 125 -15.52 2.84 5.03
N SER A 126 -15.05 4.08 5.03
CA SER A 126 -15.89 5.27 5.10
C SER A 126 -16.21 5.84 3.70
N ILE A 127 -15.66 5.25 2.63
CA ILE A 127 -15.83 5.68 1.24
C ILE A 127 -16.93 4.83 0.61
N GLY A 128 -17.94 5.49 0.04
CA GLY A 128 -18.97 4.80 -0.73
C GLY A 128 -18.53 4.51 -2.17
N ASN A 129 -19.29 3.68 -2.88
CA ASN A 129 -18.99 3.31 -4.27
C ASN A 129 -18.74 4.51 -5.18
N ASP A 130 -19.58 5.55 -5.12
CA ASP A 130 -19.43 6.73 -5.99
C ASP A 130 -18.13 7.51 -5.73
N GLN A 131 -17.69 7.57 -4.47
CA GLN A 131 -16.39 8.18 -4.12
C GLN A 131 -15.23 7.31 -4.57
N PHE A 132 -15.35 5.99 -4.41
CA PHE A 132 -14.34 5.05 -4.88
C PHE A 132 -14.15 5.14 -6.39
N VAL A 133 -15.24 5.14 -7.17
CA VAL A 133 -15.19 5.29 -8.63
C VAL A 133 -14.50 6.59 -9.02
N LYS A 134 -14.87 7.72 -8.41
CA LYS A 134 -14.21 9.02 -8.68
C LYS A 134 -12.72 9.03 -8.34
N LEU A 135 -12.33 8.35 -7.25
CA LEU A 135 -10.90 8.23 -6.89
C LEU A 135 -10.15 7.39 -7.93
N MET A 136 -10.74 6.29 -8.39
CA MET A 136 -10.16 5.45 -9.43
C MET A 136 -10.04 6.19 -10.78
N GLU A 137 -11.07 6.95 -11.19
CA GLU A 137 -11.04 7.79 -12.38
C GLU A 137 -9.93 8.83 -12.30
N SER A 138 -9.84 9.55 -11.17
CA SER A 138 -8.77 10.54 -10.95
C SER A 138 -7.37 9.92 -10.97
N ALA A 139 -7.22 8.72 -10.40
CA ALA A 139 -5.96 7.98 -10.41
C ALA A 139 -5.61 7.48 -11.83
N ALA A 140 -6.61 7.13 -12.64
CA ALA A 140 -6.40 6.71 -14.03
C ALA A 140 -5.95 7.88 -14.93
N GLU A 141 -6.43 9.09 -14.69
CA GLU A 141 -6.03 10.31 -15.41
C GLU A 141 -4.65 10.84 -14.98
N GLY A 142 -4.26 10.58 -13.72
CA GLY A 142 -2.98 11.03 -13.15
C GLY A 142 -1.83 10.08 -13.41
N ASP A 143 -0.64 10.48 -13.00
CA ASP A 143 0.53 9.59 -12.92
C ASP A 143 0.54 8.84 -11.59
N VAL A 144 0.77 7.54 -11.65
CA VAL A 144 1.02 6.73 -10.44
C VAL A 144 2.37 7.15 -9.88
N GLN A 145 2.34 7.99 -8.84
CA GLN A 145 3.55 8.44 -8.17
C GLN A 145 4.14 7.32 -7.30
N GLU A 146 5.45 7.33 -7.18
CA GLU A 146 6.13 6.42 -6.26
C GLU A 146 5.73 6.76 -4.82
N GLY A 147 5.24 5.74 -4.09
CA GLY A 147 4.90 5.91 -2.67
C GLY A 147 6.16 6.17 -1.84
N TRP A 148 6.12 7.14 -0.95
CA TRP A 148 7.20 7.41 -0.01
C TRP A 148 6.91 6.82 1.39
N THR A 149 7.96 6.63 2.15
CA THR A 149 7.90 6.19 3.54
C THR A 149 8.09 7.40 4.44
N VAL A 150 7.40 7.44 5.59
CA VAL A 150 7.67 8.46 6.63
C VAL A 150 9.17 8.48 6.91
N PRO A 151 9.85 9.63 6.78
CA PRO A 151 11.28 9.72 7.07
C PRO A 151 11.59 9.36 8.52
N GLY A 152 12.68 8.64 8.73
CA GLY A 152 13.08 8.19 10.06
C GLY A 152 13.97 6.96 9.99
N GLU A 153 14.26 6.38 11.14
CA GLU A 153 15.11 5.20 11.26
C GLU A 153 14.53 4.17 12.22
N GLY A 154 14.79 2.90 11.92
CA GLY A 154 14.50 1.80 12.82
C GLY A 154 15.58 1.73 13.91
N VAL A 155 15.16 1.71 15.17
CA VAL A 155 16.05 1.68 16.34
C VAL A 155 15.73 0.47 17.20
N GLU A 156 16.77 -0.14 17.78
CA GLU A 156 16.57 -1.22 18.74
C GLU A 156 16.02 -0.70 20.06
N GLY A 157 14.76 -1.05 20.37
CA GLY A 157 14.16 -0.79 21.66
C GLY A 157 14.45 -1.89 22.68
N LYS A 158 14.02 -1.68 23.92
CA LYS A 158 14.27 -2.65 25.03
C LYS A 158 13.54 -3.98 24.85
N SER A 159 12.39 -3.98 24.21
CA SER A 159 11.52 -5.16 24.06
C SER A 159 11.09 -5.38 22.62
N TYR A 160 11.01 -4.33 21.82
CA TYR A 160 10.60 -4.33 20.42
C TYR A 160 11.44 -3.32 19.64
N ASP A 161 11.55 -3.52 18.32
CA ASP A 161 12.08 -2.48 17.44
C ASP A 161 11.16 -1.26 17.46
N GLU A 162 11.76 -0.08 17.48
CA GLU A 162 11.08 1.21 17.44
C GLU A 162 11.39 1.89 16.10
N TYR A 163 10.51 2.78 15.67
CA TYR A 163 10.75 3.62 14.51
C TYR A 163 10.76 5.09 14.97
N HIS A 164 11.90 5.73 14.83
CA HIS A 164 12.07 7.13 15.22
C HIS A 164 11.91 8.02 13.99
N VAL A 165 10.83 8.78 13.97
CA VAL A 165 10.51 9.71 12.89
C VAL A 165 11.48 10.89 12.91
N ASP A 166 11.98 11.28 11.73
CA ASP A 166 12.68 12.54 11.49
C ASP A 166 11.61 13.62 11.21
N ASP A 167 11.28 14.39 12.25
CA ASP A 167 10.21 15.40 12.19
C ASP A 167 10.50 16.50 11.16
N ASP A 168 11.75 16.93 11.03
CA ASP A 168 12.12 18.01 10.09
C ASP A 168 11.96 17.52 8.65
N ALA A 169 12.50 16.32 8.34
CA ALA A 169 12.36 15.72 7.02
C ALA A 169 10.90 15.35 6.68
N LEU A 170 10.12 14.90 7.68
CA LEU A 170 8.69 14.65 7.51
C LEU A 170 7.94 15.94 7.17
N TYR A 171 8.22 17.03 7.89
CA TYR A 171 7.57 18.32 7.66
C TYR A 171 7.85 18.83 6.23
N GLU A 172 9.13 18.79 5.79
CA GLU A 172 9.50 19.17 4.43
C GLU A 172 8.76 18.30 3.39
N LYS A 173 8.70 16.97 3.62
CA LYS A 173 8.00 16.03 2.73
C LYS A 173 6.50 16.29 2.65
N MET A 174 5.88 16.65 3.76
CA MET A 174 4.47 17.04 3.81
C MET A 174 4.19 18.30 2.99
N ILE A 175 5.02 19.33 3.12
CA ILE A 175 4.90 20.55 2.33
C ILE A 175 5.04 20.24 0.83
N GLU A 176 6.08 19.50 0.45
CA GLU A 176 6.32 19.11 -0.95
C GLU A 176 5.13 18.35 -1.56
N THR A 177 4.53 17.42 -0.77
CA THR A 177 3.52 16.51 -1.29
C THR A 177 2.12 17.12 -1.33
N PHE A 178 1.73 17.87 -0.30
CA PHE A 178 0.34 18.27 -0.10
C PHE A 178 0.08 19.77 -0.24
N TYR A 179 1.11 20.59 -0.31
CA TYR A 179 0.96 22.04 -0.36
C TYR A 179 1.62 22.59 -1.64
N LYS A 180 0.95 23.57 -2.26
CA LYS A 180 1.53 24.36 -3.35
C LYS A 180 1.82 25.76 -2.82
N GLU A 181 2.90 26.40 -3.32
CA GLU A 181 3.10 27.81 -3.06
C GLU A 181 1.88 28.62 -3.51
N ALA A 182 1.43 29.55 -2.69
CA ALA A 182 0.39 30.47 -3.06
C ALA A 182 0.94 31.45 -4.12
N GLU A 183 0.30 31.50 -5.30
CA GLU A 183 0.59 32.49 -6.35
C GLU A 183 0.20 33.90 -5.89
#